data_811255af6d15c15e5f07a604f0814ee9
#
_entry.id   811255af6d15c15e5f07a604f0814ee9
#
_cell.length_a   1.000
_cell.length_b   1.000
_cell.length_c   1.000
_cell.angle_alpha   90.00
_cell.angle_beta   90.00
_cell.angle_gamma   90.00
#
_symmetry.space_group_name_H-M   'P 1'
#
loop_
_entity.id
_entity.type
_entity.pdbx_description
1 polymer ?
#
loop_
_entity_poly.entity_id
_entity_poly.type
_entity_poly.pdbx_seq_one_letter_code
_entity_poly.pdbx_strand_id
1 'polypeptide(L)'
;MSEKEQPSFDMVKMLTDYMEEGLLDNIVSMFKADKTTYALIGEMITDERVRVRLGVTALVEILSEEDPDNLPLAGPSIMKALKHETPLFRGDAANLLGIMNYKDALDLLKELTKDEEEVVRQMAQEAIDDIMGK
;
A
#
# COMPACT_ATOMS: atom_id res chain seq x y z
N MET A 1 -29.50 -21.89 6.53
CA MET A 1 -28.47 -21.01 7.11
C MET A 1 -28.69 -19.60 6.60
N SER A 2 -28.73 -18.63 7.49
CA SER A 2 -28.90 -17.25 7.08
C SER A 2 -27.57 -16.71 6.54
N GLU A 3 -27.63 -15.65 5.74
CA GLU A 3 -26.44 -14.98 5.23
C GLU A 3 -25.49 -14.54 6.34
N LYS A 4 -26.05 -14.19 7.51
CA LYS A 4 -25.24 -13.76 8.64
C LYS A 4 -24.31 -14.82 9.18
N GLU A 5 -24.61 -16.08 8.91
CA GLU A 5 -23.83 -17.20 9.39
C GLU A 5 -22.75 -17.64 8.40
N GLN A 6 -22.78 -17.10 7.19
CA GLN A 6 -21.76 -17.39 6.20
C GLN A 6 -20.56 -16.47 6.39
N PRO A 7 -19.33 -17.01 6.36
CA PRO A 7 -18.15 -16.15 6.43
C PRO A 7 -18.15 -15.22 5.23
N SER A 8 -17.86 -13.95 5.47
CA SER A 8 -17.67 -12.99 4.39
C SER A 8 -16.43 -13.39 3.59
N PHE A 9 -16.52 -13.21 2.28
CA PHE A 9 -15.35 -13.45 1.43
C PHE A 9 -14.30 -12.36 1.73
N ASP A 10 -13.13 -12.78 2.16
CA ASP A 10 -12.05 -11.87 2.50
C ASP A 10 -11.10 -11.72 1.31
N MET A 11 -11.32 -10.67 0.53
CA MET A 11 -10.51 -10.39 -0.64
C MET A 11 -9.06 -10.07 -0.27
N VAL A 12 -8.85 -9.33 0.81
CA VAL A 12 -7.50 -8.98 1.26
C VAL A 12 -6.73 -10.26 1.60
N LYS A 13 -7.36 -11.17 2.35
CA LYS A 13 -6.70 -12.43 2.70
C LYS A 13 -6.35 -13.23 1.45
N MET A 14 -7.25 -13.32 0.50
CA MET A 14 -6.99 -14.05 -0.75
C MET A 14 -5.81 -13.43 -1.49
N LEU A 15 -5.81 -12.13 -1.65
CA LEU A 15 -4.75 -11.43 -2.39
C LEU A 15 -3.41 -11.53 -1.69
N THR A 16 -3.37 -11.38 -0.37
CA THR A 16 -2.13 -11.49 0.37
C THR A 16 -1.58 -12.92 0.37
N ASP A 17 -2.46 -13.92 0.43
CA ASP A 17 -2.04 -15.31 0.30
C ASP A 17 -1.46 -15.60 -1.09
N TYR A 18 -2.08 -15.06 -2.13
CA TYR A 18 -1.55 -15.19 -3.50
C TYR A 18 -0.19 -14.49 -3.64
N MET A 19 -0.04 -13.35 -2.97
CA MET A 19 1.24 -12.64 -2.98
C MET A 19 2.33 -13.47 -2.30
N GLU A 20 2.00 -14.11 -1.17
CA GLU A 20 2.93 -15.00 -0.48
C GLU A 20 3.35 -16.17 -1.36
N GLU A 21 2.45 -16.65 -2.22
CA GLU A 21 2.75 -17.72 -3.17
C GLU A 21 3.53 -17.25 -4.40
N GLY A 22 3.77 -15.96 -4.54
CA GLY A 22 4.52 -15.42 -5.67
C GLY A 22 3.70 -15.18 -6.93
N LEU A 23 2.38 -15.03 -6.81
CA LEU A 23 1.48 -14.83 -7.95
C LEU A 23 1.29 -13.36 -8.30
N LEU A 24 2.36 -12.59 -8.29
CA LEU A 24 2.30 -11.14 -8.52
C LEU A 24 1.66 -10.80 -9.87
N ASP A 25 2.05 -11.49 -10.95
CA ASP A 25 1.52 -11.19 -12.27
C ASP A 25 0.00 -11.39 -12.35
N ASN A 26 -0.50 -12.41 -11.66
CA ASN A 26 -1.94 -12.66 -11.57
C ASN A 26 -2.65 -11.52 -10.84
N ILE A 27 -2.04 -11.04 -9.77
CA ILE A 27 -2.59 -9.93 -8.97
C ILE A 27 -2.61 -8.64 -9.79
N VAL A 28 -1.55 -8.35 -10.53
CA VAL A 28 -1.52 -7.19 -11.43
C VAL A 28 -2.69 -7.23 -12.40
N SER A 29 -2.92 -8.39 -13.03
CA SER A 29 -4.03 -8.56 -13.97
C SER A 29 -5.38 -8.35 -13.30
N MET A 30 -5.55 -8.88 -12.07
CA MET A 30 -6.79 -8.72 -11.31
C MET A 30 -7.06 -7.25 -10.98
N PHE A 31 -6.03 -6.52 -10.57
CA PHE A 31 -6.18 -5.10 -10.24
C PHE A 31 -6.57 -4.28 -11.47
N LYS A 32 -5.91 -4.52 -12.59
CA LYS A 32 -6.23 -3.81 -13.83
C LYS A 32 -7.65 -4.11 -14.33
N ALA A 33 -8.15 -5.33 -14.04
CA ALA A 33 -9.50 -5.73 -14.45
C ALA A 33 -10.58 -5.18 -13.51
N ASP A 34 -10.25 -4.92 -12.25
CA ASP A 34 -11.23 -4.46 -11.26
C ASP A 34 -10.62 -3.35 -10.39
N LYS A 35 -10.97 -2.12 -10.70
CA LYS A 35 -10.41 -0.94 -10.05
C LYS A 35 -10.76 -0.83 -8.56
N THR A 36 -11.80 -1.52 -8.11
CA THR A 36 -12.16 -1.51 -6.68
C THR A 36 -11.09 -2.16 -5.82
N THR A 37 -10.22 -3.00 -6.41
CA THR A 37 -9.14 -3.65 -5.67
C THR A 37 -8.07 -2.67 -5.21
N TYR A 38 -7.91 -1.53 -5.89
CA TYR A 38 -6.89 -0.54 -5.50
C TYR A 38 -7.06 -0.06 -4.06
N ALA A 39 -8.30 0.08 -3.60
CA ALA A 39 -8.58 0.52 -2.23
C ALA A 39 -8.11 -0.48 -1.17
N LEU A 40 -7.74 -1.71 -1.56
CA LEU A 40 -7.29 -2.74 -0.63
C LEU A 40 -5.78 -2.67 -0.34
N ILE A 41 -5.03 -1.93 -1.13
CA ILE A 41 -3.56 -1.89 -1.00
C ILE A 41 -3.12 -1.45 0.41
N GLY A 42 -3.82 -0.49 1.01
CA GLY A 42 -3.50 -0.02 2.35
C GLY A 42 -3.59 -1.10 3.42
N GLU A 43 -4.54 -2.03 3.30
CA GLU A 43 -4.60 -3.17 4.20
C GLU A 43 -3.56 -4.22 3.85
N MET A 44 -3.31 -4.44 2.56
CA MET A 44 -2.35 -5.45 2.12
C MET A 44 -0.93 -5.15 2.59
N ILE A 45 -0.56 -3.86 2.68
CA ILE A 45 0.79 -3.49 3.11
C ILE A 45 1.00 -3.73 4.61
N THR A 46 -0.07 -3.87 5.39
CA THR A 46 0.02 -4.13 6.83
C THR A 46 0.04 -5.62 7.16
N ASP A 47 0.66 -6.42 6.32
CA ASP A 47 0.80 -7.85 6.50
C ASP A 47 2.17 -8.14 7.16
N GLU A 48 2.20 -9.05 8.10
CA GLU A 48 3.44 -9.39 8.82
C GLU A 48 4.44 -10.15 7.95
N ARG A 49 3.97 -10.79 6.89
CA ARG A 49 4.81 -11.61 6.01
C ARG A 49 5.63 -10.72 5.08
N VAL A 50 6.94 -10.88 5.13
CA VAL A 50 7.87 -10.09 4.33
C VAL A 50 7.57 -10.19 2.83
N ARG A 51 7.30 -11.41 2.35
CA ARG A 51 7.03 -11.61 0.92
C ARG A 51 5.80 -10.86 0.45
N VAL A 52 4.79 -10.74 1.34
CA VAL A 52 3.58 -9.98 1.01
C VAL A 52 3.92 -8.50 0.86
N ARG A 53 4.63 -7.91 1.82
CA ARG A 53 4.99 -6.50 1.76
C ARG A 53 5.87 -6.18 0.56
N LEU A 54 6.86 -7.04 0.26
CA LEU A 54 7.70 -6.86 -0.91
C LEU A 54 6.87 -6.96 -2.19
N GLY A 55 5.94 -7.92 -2.23
CA GLY A 55 5.05 -8.09 -3.37
C GLY A 55 4.13 -6.88 -3.57
N VAL A 56 3.59 -6.33 -2.48
CA VAL A 56 2.74 -5.13 -2.57
C VAL A 56 3.54 -3.95 -3.10
N THR A 57 4.78 -3.81 -2.65
CA THR A 57 5.65 -2.73 -3.15
C THR A 57 5.89 -2.90 -4.66
N ALA A 58 6.20 -4.12 -5.10
CA ALA A 58 6.38 -4.40 -6.53
C ALA A 58 5.09 -4.15 -7.32
N LEU A 59 3.94 -4.51 -6.75
CA LEU A 59 2.64 -4.25 -7.37
C LEU A 59 2.44 -2.76 -7.61
N VAL A 60 2.72 -1.94 -6.62
CA VAL A 60 2.57 -0.48 -6.75
C VAL A 60 3.54 0.07 -7.79
N GLU A 61 4.78 -0.41 -7.81
CA GLU A 61 5.76 0.00 -8.83
C GLU A 61 5.26 -0.34 -10.24
N ILE A 62 4.75 -1.55 -10.43
CA ILE A 62 4.24 -1.98 -11.74
C ILE A 62 3.03 -1.13 -12.13
N LEU A 63 2.08 -0.93 -11.22
CA LEU A 63 0.88 -0.17 -11.53
C LEU A 63 1.18 1.32 -11.75
N SER A 64 2.25 1.83 -11.16
CA SER A 64 2.65 3.22 -11.41
C SER A 64 3.08 3.43 -12.88
N GLU A 65 3.55 2.37 -13.52
CA GLU A 65 3.93 2.40 -14.94
C GLU A 65 2.79 1.98 -15.85
N GLU A 66 2.03 0.94 -15.45
CA GLU A 66 1.04 0.32 -16.33
C GLU A 66 -0.37 0.88 -16.19
N ASP A 67 -0.69 1.46 -15.04
CA ASP A 67 -2.02 2.02 -14.80
C ASP A 67 -1.96 3.26 -13.91
N PRO A 68 -1.18 4.28 -14.29
CA PRO A 68 -1.00 5.48 -13.46
C PRO A 68 -2.29 6.25 -13.22
N ASP A 69 -3.26 6.17 -14.11
CA ASP A 69 -4.50 6.91 -13.98
C ASP A 69 -5.39 6.39 -12.85
N ASN A 70 -5.33 5.10 -12.56
CA ASN A 70 -6.17 4.47 -11.53
C ASN A 70 -5.43 4.23 -10.21
N LEU A 71 -4.11 4.19 -10.24
CA LEU A 71 -3.33 3.93 -9.03
C LEU A 71 -3.66 4.89 -7.88
N PRO A 72 -3.96 6.19 -8.13
CA PRO A 72 -4.34 7.09 -7.04
C PRO A 72 -5.55 6.63 -6.21
N LEU A 73 -6.37 5.73 -6.74
CA LEU A 73 -7.48 5.16 -5.96
C LEU A 73 -6.99 4.42 -4.71
N ALA A 74 -5.73 3.99 -4.68
CA ALA A 74 -5.13 3.34 -3.52
C ALA A 74 -4.69 4.35 -2.45
N GLY A 75 -4.57 5.62 -2.80
CA GLY A 75 -4.00 6.64 -1.91
C GLY A 75 -4.66 6.74 -0.54
N PRO A 76 -5.99 6.89 -0.47
CA PRO A 76 -6.65 7.05 0.83
C PRO A 76 -6.42 5.88 1.78
N SER A 77 -6.44 4.63 1.31
CA SER A 77 -6.21 3.47 2.17
C SER A 77 -4.74 3.41 2.65
N ILE A 78 -3.81 3.78 1.78
CA ILE A 78 -2.40 3.81 2.16
C ILE A 78 -2.14 4.93 3.17
N MET A 79 -2.81 6.08 3.02
CA MET A 79 -2.69 7.16 3.99
C MET A 79 -3.15 6.74 5.38
N LYS A 80 -4.18 5.90 5.47
CA LYS A 80 -4.60 5.33 6.76
C LYS A 80 -3.47 4.51 7.39
N ALA A 81 -2.73 3.77 6.61
CA ALA A 81 -1.63 2.94 7.09
C ALA A 81 -0.45 3.77 7.63
N LEU A 82 -0.35 5.05 7.27
CA LEU A 82 0.64 5.96 7.87
C LEU A 82 0.43 6.14 9.36
N LYS A 83 -0.76 5.85 9.85
CA LYS A 83 -1.11 6.00 11.27
C LYS A 83 -1.14 4.67 12.01
N HIS A 84 -0.69 3.60 11.36
CA HIS A 84 -0.67 2.27 11.98
C HIS A 84 0.24 2.28 13.21
N GLU A 85 -0.13 1.52 14.23
CA GLU A 85 0.66 1.45 15.47
C GLU A 85 2.02 0.77 15.28
N THR A 86 2.16 -0.08 14.25
CA THR A 86 3.41 -0.77 13.96
C THR A 86 4.30 0.10 13.06
N PRO A 87 5.49 0.50 13.55
CA PRO A 87 6.38 1.39 12.80
C PRO A 87 6.74 0.88 11.40
N LEU A 88 6.98 -0.43 11.29
CA LEU A 88 7.33 -1.03 10.00
C LEU A 88 6.28 -0.71 8.93
N PHE A 89 5.01 -0.83 9.30
CA PHE A 89 3.93 -0.59 8.35
C PHE A 89 3.79 0.90 8.02
N ARG A 90 4.05 1.79 8.99
CA ARG A 90 4.07 3.23 8.71
C ARG A 90 5.13 3.59 7.68
N GLY A 91 6.33 3.00 7.83
CA GLY A 91 7.42 3.22 6.89
C GLY A 91 7.11 2.69 5.50
N ASP A 92 6.56 1.48 5.42
CA ASP A 92 6.19 0.87 4.14
C ASP A 92 5.11 1.70 3.44
N ALA A 93 4.11 2.18 4.18
CA ALA A 93 3.07 3.03 3.62
C ALA A 93 3.65 4.33 3.06
N ALA A 94 4.58 4.96 3.78
CA ALA A 94 5.25 6.16 3.30
C ALA A 94 6.00 5.87 1.99
N ASN A 95 6.69 4.74 1.92
CA ASN A 95 7.39 4.32 0.72
C ASN A 95 6.45 4.21 -0.48
N LEU A 96 5.30 3.56 -0.30
CA LEU A 96 4.32 3.41 -1.38
C LEU A 96 3.83 4.76 -1.90
N LEU A 97 3.55 5.69 -0.98
CA LEU A 97 3.07 7.01 -1.38
C LEU A 97 4.13 7.79 -2.16
N GLY A 98 5.40 7.59 -1.82
CA GLY A 98 6.50 8.17 -2.59
C GLY A 98 6.58 7.58 -4.00
N ILE A 99 6.50 6.25 -4.12
CA ILE A 99 6.50 5.57 -5.41
C ILE A 99 5.35 6.07 -6.29
N MET A 100 4.17 6.25 -5.71
CA MET A 100 2.99 6.73 -6.40
C MET A 100 3.04 8.22 -6.74
N ASN A 101 3.97 8.94 -6.18
CA ASN A 101 4.02 10.40 -6.31
C ASN A 101 2.71 11.05 -5.85
N TYR A 102 2.17 10.57 -4.72
CA TYR A 102 0.82 10.92 -4.25
C TYR A 102 0.86 12.20 -3.42
N LYS A 103 0.61 13.33 -4.06
CA LYS A 103 0.78 14.67 -3.45
C LYS A 103 -0.14 14.94 -2.26
N ASP A 104 -1.33 14.33 -2.26
CA ASP A 104 -2.28 14.53 -1.15
C ASP A 104 -1.74 14.02 0.19
N ALA A 105 -0.71 13.19 0.18
CA ALA A 105 -0.10 12.65 1.39
C ALA A 105 0.97 13.58 2.00
N LEU A 106 1.35 14.67 1.33
CA LEU A 106 2.48 15.50 1.78
C LEU A 106 2.37 15.97 3.22
N ASP A 107 1.19 16.45 3.64
CA ASP A 107 1.04 16.95 5.01
C ASP A 107 1.24 15.86 6.05
N LEU A 108 0.66 14.67 5.81
CA LEU A 108 0.85 13.53 6.71
C LEU A 108 2.29 13.03 6.71
N LEU A 109 2.93 13.02 5.54
CA LEU A 109 4.33 12.63 5.44
C LEU A 109 5.24 13.61 6.20
N LYS A 110 4.93 14.88 6.15
CA LYS A 110 5.71 15.89 6.92
C LYS A 110 5.57 15.64 8.42
N GLU A 111 4.38 15.28 8.89
CA GLU A 111 4.21 14.90 10.29
C GLU A 111 5.03 13.65 10.62
N LEU A 112 5.12 12.73 9.70
CA LEU A 112 5.83 11.47 9.90
C LEU A 112 7.36 11.65 9.96
N THR A 113 7.90 12.77 9.48
CA THR A 113 9.31 13.08 9.64
C THR A 113 9.69 13.34 11.09
N LYS A 114 8.68 13.42 11.97
CA LYS A 114 8.88 13.58 13.41
C LYS A 114 8.54 12.32 14.19
N ASP A 115 8.34 11.19 13.48
CA ASP A 115 8.04 9.91 14.10
C ASP A 115 9.11 9.52 15.11
N GLU A 116 8.74 8.78 16.13
CA GLU A 116 9.68 8.34 17.17
C GLU A 116 10.70 7.33 16.65
N GLU A 117 10.40 6.64 15.53
CA GLU A 117 11.30 5.65 14.93
C GLU A 117 12.10 6.26 13.79
N GLU A 118 13.42 6.13 13.85
CA GLU A 118 14.30 6.71 12.85
C GLU A 118 14.01 6.21 11.43
N VAL A 119 13.77 4.91 11.27
CA VAL A 119 13.51 4.35 9.95
C VAL A 119 12.25 4.96 9.33
N VAL A 120 11.24 5.22 10.16
CA VAL A 120 10.00 5.85 9.68
C VAL A 120 10.27 7.28 9.23
N ARG A 121 11.05 8.03 10.02
CA ARG A 121 11.43 9.40 9.65
C ARG A 121 12.15 9.45 8.31
N GLN A 122 13.07 8.50 8.09
CA GLN A 122 13.82 8.42 6.83
C GLN A 122 12.93 8.09 5.65
N MET A 123 12.04 7.10 5.81
CA MET A 123 11.11 6.72 4.74
C MET A 123 10.18 7.87 4.39
N ALA A 124 9.71 8.60 5.39
CA ALA A 124 8.85 9.75 5.16
C ALA A 124 9.59 10.85 4.40
N GLN A 125 10.83 11.13 4.76
CA GLN A 125 11.62 12.16 4.09
C GLN A 125 11.91 11.77 2.63
N GLU A 126 12.27 10.52 2.39
CA GLU A 126 12.49 10.02 1.03
C GLU A 126 11.23 10.14 0.18
N ALA A 127 10.08 9.80 0.76
CA ALA A 127 8.80 9.92 0.06
C ALA A 127 8.48 11.37 -0.30
N ILE A 128 8.72 12.30 0.63
CA ILE A 128 8.53 13.73 0.37
C ILE A 128 9.44 14.18 -0.77
N ASP A 129 10.70 13.78 -0.73
CA ASP A 129 11.66 14.16 -1.76
C ASP A 129 11.26 13.63 -3.12
N ASP A 130 10.80 12.39 -3.19
CA ASP A 130 10.30 11.79 -4.43
C ASP A 130 9.11 12.56 -4.98
N ILE A 131 8.13 12.88 -4.11
CA ILE A 131 6.92 13.59 -4.51
C ILE A 131 7.25 15.02 -4.98
N MET A 132 8.20 15.66 -4.33
CA MET A 132 8.60 17.03 -4.67
C MET A 132 9.64 17.11 -5.77
N GLY A 133 10.08 15.97 -6.29
CA GLY A 133 11.03 15.93 -7.40
C GLY A 133 12.46 16.29 -7.01
N LYS A 134 12.84 15.95 -5.79
CA LYS A 134 14.20 16.27 -5.30
C LYS A 134 15.15 15.10 -5.37
#